data_df0a312395cf38f14ce3b9b9b34f119a
#
_entry.id   df0a312395cf38f14ce3b9b9b34f119a
#
_cell.length_a   1.000
_cell.length_b   1.000
_cell.length_c   1.000
_cell.angle_alpha   90.00
_cell.angle_beta   90.00
_cell.angle_gamma   90.00
#
_symmetry.space_group_name_H-M   'P 1'
#
loop_
_entity.id
_entity.type
_entity.pdbx_description
1 polymer ?
#
loop_
_entity_poly.entity_id
_entity_poly.type
_entity_poly.pdbx_seq_one_letter_code
_entity_poly.pdbx_strand_id
1 'polypeptide(L)'
;MYTFIDWILFILLALCVGYLLFYAIASKFYRPRKLSEARILRRFLVLFPAYKEDRVIVSTIRNFLEQEYPKEMYDVLVISDQMQPDTNAALQALPICLQVAGYTNSSKAKALTLAMNV
;
A
#
# COMPACT_ATOMS: atom_id res chain seq x y z
N MET A 1 38.09 26.15 -19.63
CA MET A 1 37.14 27.28 -19.67
C MET A 1 35.73 26.68 -19.60
N TYR A 2 35.03 26.93 -18.54
CA TYR A 2 33.68 26.45 -18.40
C TYR A 2 32.76 27.19 -19.40
N THR A 3 31.89 26.45 -20.10
CA THR A 3 30.98 27.04 -21.05
C THR A 3 29.79 27.68 -20.31
N PHE A 4 29.11 28.61 -20.95
CA PHE A 4 27.90 29.24 -20.39
C PHE A 4 26.84 28.19 -19.98
N ILE A 5 26.80 27.08 -20.70
CA ILE A 5 25.93 25.95 -20.41
C ILE A 5 26.29 25.29 -19.07
N ASP A 6 27.59 25.14 -18.75
CA ASP A 6 28.01 24.54 -17.49
C ASP A 6 27.55 25.36 -16.29
N TRP A 7 27.59 26.69 -16.39
CA TRP A 7 27.06 27.56 -15.35
C TRP A 7 25.56 27.46 -15.17
N ILE A 8 24.80 27.36 -16.24
CA ILE A 8 23.34 27.16 -16.18
C ILE A 8 23.00 25.83 -15.51
N LEU A 9 23.68 24.75 -15.90
CA LEU A 9 23.48 23.43 -15.32
C LEU A 9 23.85 23.40 -13.84
N PHE A 10 24.95 24.06 -13.45
CA PHE A 10 25.39 24.18 -12.06
C PHE A 10 24.32 24.90 -11.21
N ILE A 11 23.84 26.05 -11.67
CA ILE A 11 22.81 26.82 -10.96
C ILE A 11 21.53 26.01 -10.83
N LEU A 12 21.08 25.34 -11.89
CA LEU A 12 19.89 24.51 -11.87
C LEU A 12 20.02 23.38 -10.86
N LEU A 13 21.16 22.69 -10.87
CA LEU A 13 21.44 21.60 -9.93
C LEU A 13 21.49 22.11 -8.49
N ALA A 14 22.16 23.24 -8.27
CA ALA A 14 22.24 23.85 -6.94
C ALA A 14 20.86 24.24 -6.39
N LEU A 15 19.96 24.76 -7.24
CA LEU A 15 18.58 25.06 -6.85
C LEU A 15 17.79 23.79 -6.50
N CYS A 16 17.94 22.72 -7.29
CA CYS A 16 17.29 21.43 -6.99
C CYS A 16 17.77 20.85 -5.65
N VAL A 17 19.07 20.84 -5.43
CA VAL A 17 19.66 20.34 -4.17
C VAL A 17 19.23 21.21 -2.98
N GLY A 18 19.24 22.53 -3.16
CA GLY A 18 18.80 23.48 -2.14
C GLY A 18 17.31 23.29 -1.77
N TYR A 19 16.47 23.04 -2.75
CA TYR A 19 15.06 22.72 -2.55
C TYR A 19 14.89 21.44 -1.72
N LEU A 20 15.56 20.35 -2.09
CA LEU A 20 15.51 19.09 -1.34
C LEU A 20 16.02 19.26 0.09
N LEU A 21 17.14 19.99 0.27
CA LEU A 21 17.72 20.27 1.58
C LEU A 21 16.75 21.07 2.46
N PHE A 22 16.09 22.08 1.90
CA PHE A 22 15.10 22.88 2.60
C PHE A 22 13.96 21.99 3.15
N TYR A 23 13.38 21.10 2.33
CA TYR A 23 12.33 20.21 2.78
C TYR A 23 12.83 19.14 3.76
N ALA A 24 14.06 18.65 3.60
CA ALA A 24 14.65 17.73 4.54
C ALA A 24 14.81 18.36 5.94
N ILE A 25 15.24 19.64 5.99
CA ILE A 25 15.34 20.38 7.24
C ILE A 25 13.94 20.68 7.80
N ALA A 26 13.02 21.16 6.99
CA ALA A 26 11.66 21.49 7.39
C ALA A 26 10.91 20.27 7.97
N SER A 27 11.17 19.07 7.42
CA SER A 27 10.58 17.83 7.92
C SER A 27 10.94 17.50 9.38
N LYS A 28 12.13 17.94 9.85
CA LYS A 28 12.53 17.76 11.26
C LYS A 28 11.72 18.62 12.23
N PHE A 29 11.19 19.73 11.75
CA PHE A 29 10.35 20.63 12.56
C PHE A 29 8.86 20.25 12.49
N TYR A 30 8.50 19.31 11.59
CA TYR A 30 7.14 18.82 11.50
C TYR A 30 6.77 18.03 12.75
N ARG A 31 5.78 18.52 13.47
CA ARG A 31 5.17 17.78 14.58
C ARG A 31 3.90 17.14 14.08
N PRO A 32 3.81 15.79 14.10
CA PRO A 32 2.56 15.14 13.70
C PRO A 32 1.44 15.61 14.61
N ARG A 33 0.34 16.00 14.00
CA ARG A 33 -0.86 16.40 14.73
C ARG A 33 -1.37 15.17 15.49
N LYS A 34 -1.52 15.28 16.80
CA LYS A 34 -2.21 14.23 17.57
C LYS A 34 -3.64 14.17 17.06
N LEU A 35 -3.98 13.07 16.42
CA LEU A 35 -5.36 12.80 16.02
C LEU A 35 -6.13 12.49 17.30
N SER A 36 -7.30 13.09 17.44
CA SER A 36 -8.23 12.70 18.51
C SER A 36 -8.75 11.30 18.23
N GLU A 37 -8.98 10.53 19.27
CA GLU A 37 -9.64 9.23 19.14
C GLU A 37 -10.97 9.39 18.39
N ALA A 38 -11.27 8.44 17.52
CA ALA A 38 -12.50 8.45 16.76
C ALA A 38 -13.68 8.26 17.72
N ARG A 39 -14.62 9.21 17.74
CA ARG A 39 -15.84 9.10 18.55
C ARG A 39 -16.79 8.00 18.09
N ILE A 40 -16.70 7.63 16.82
CA ILE A 40 -17.55 6.61 16.19
C ILE A 40 -16.63 5.69 15.37
N LEU A 41 -16.65 4.41 15.69
CA LEU A 41 -15.98 3.39 14.90
C LEU A 41 -16.79 3.12 13.65
N ARG A 42 -16.13 3.08 12.51
CA ARG A 42 -16.75 2.79 11.21
C ARG A 42 -16.39 1.37 10.77
N ARG A 43 -17.32 0.72 10.12
CA ARG A 43 -17.04 -0.58 9.49
C ARG A 43 -16.30 -0.38 8.17
N PHE A 44 -15.26 -1.18 7.94
CA PHE A 44 -14.43 -1.12 6.75
C PHE A 44 -14.43 -2.46 6.02
N LEU A 45 -14.39 -2.40 4.71
CA LEU A 45 -13.98 -3.51 3.86
C LEU A 45 -12.57 -3.19 3.34
N VAL A 46 -11.61 -4.04 3.66
CA VAL A 46 -10.21 -3.85 3.28
C VAL A 46 -9.88 -4.82 2.15
N LEU A 47 -9.49 -4.28 1.01
CA LEU A 47 -9.21 -5.04 -0.19
C LEU A 47 -7.70 -5.16 -0.40
N PHE A 48 -7.20 -6.39 -0.55
CA PHE A 48 -5.81 -6.70 -0.88
C PHE A 48 -5.74 -7.34 -2.27
N PRO A 49 -5.56 -6.56 -3.34
CA PRO A 49 -5.29 -7.11 -4.67
C PRO A 49 -3.85 -7.61 -4.73
N ALA A 50 -3.65 -8.92 -4.80
CA ALA A 50 -2.34 -9.56 -4.80
C ALA A 50 -2.10 -10.28 -6.13
N TYR A 51 -1.05 -9.87 -6.87
CA TYR A 51 -0.62 -10.45 -8.12
C TYR A 51 0.80 -10.99 -7.99
N LYS A 52 0.97 -12.33 -7.99
CA LYS A 52 2.28 -13.00 -7.85
C LYS A 52 3.09 -12.54 -6.63
N GLU A 53 2.43 -12.25 -5.53
CA GLU A 53 3.07 -11.74 -4.31
C GLU A 53 3.21 -12.82 -3.22
N ASP A 54 3.48 -14.07 -3.63
CA ASP A 54 3.54 -15.25 -2.76
C ASP A 54 4.44 -15.09 -1.53
N ARG A 55 5.55 -14.34 -1.68
CA ARG A 55 6.54 -14.20 -0.61
C ARG A 55 6.08 -13.30 0.55
N VAL A 56 5.21 -12.35 0.27
CA VAL A 56 4.91 -11.28 1.24
C VAL A 56 3.46 -11.25 1.68
N ILE A 57 2.52 -11.73 0.87
CA ILE A 57 1.09 -11.55 1.11
C ILE A 57 0.65 -12.16 2.43
N VAL A 58 1.07 -13.38 2.76
CA VAL A 58 0.64 -14.07 3.98
C VAL A 58 1.11 -13.34 5.24
N SER A 59 2.37 -12.87 5.25
CA SER A 59 2.90 -12.08 6.37
C SER A 59 2.23 -10.71 6.47
N THR A 60 1.96 -10.07 5.33
CA THR A 60 1.25 -8.78 5.28
C THR A 60 -0.16 -8.90 5.88
N ILE A 61 -0.92 -9.93 5.50
CA ILE A 61 -2.26 -10.15 6.04
C ILE A 61 -2.22 -10.49 7.52
N ARG A 62 -1.29 -11.32 7.98
CA ARG A 62 -1.13 -11.61 9.42
C ARG A 62 -0.87 -10.34 10.22
N ASN A 63 0.10 -9.53 9.81
CA ASN A 63 0.41 -8.27 10.48
C ASN A 63 -0.79 -7.31 10.47
N PHE A 64 -1.55 -7.29 9.37
CA PHE A 64 -2.77 -6.49 9.29
C PHE A 64 -3.84 -6.95 10.30
N LEU A 65 -3.99 -8.26 10.51
CA LEU A 65 -4.96 -8.82 11.45
C LEU A 65 -4.58 -8.60 12.93
N GLU A 66 -3.33 -8.20 13.22
CA GLU A 66 -2.84 -7.86 14.56
C GLU A 66 -3.12 -6.41 14.98
N GLN A 67 -3.70 -5.59 14.09
CA GLN A 67 -3.98 -4.19 14.39
C GLN A 67 -4.98 -4.02 15.56
N GLU A 68 -4.83 -2.89 16.28
CA GLU A 68 -5.72 -2.51 17.38
C GLU A 68 -7.03 -1.88 16.87
N TYR A 69 -7.83 -2.65 16.15
CA TYR A 69 -9.17 -2.24 15.71
C TYR A 69 -10.15 -3.40 15.95
N PRO A 70 -11.40 -3.15 16.38
CA PRO A 70 -12.36 -4.22 16.64
C PRO A 70 -12.57 -5.10 15.42
N LYS A 71 -12.37 -6.40 15.57
CA LYS A 71 -12.42 -7.36 14.45
C LYS A 71 -13.80 -7.46 13.80
N GLU A 72 -14.85 -7.12 14.53
CA GLU A 72 -16.22 -7.10 14.04
C GLU A 72 -16.51 -5.87 13.16
N MET A 73 -15.60 -4.88 13.17
CA MET A 73 -15.76 -3.62 12.46
C MET A 73 -14.98 -3.56 11.15
N TYR A 74 -14.37 -4.65 10.73
CA TYR A 74 -13.73 -4.72 9.41
C TYR A 74 -13.79 -6.13 8.83
N ASP A 75 -13.91 -6.20 7.53
CA ASP A 75 -13.79 -7.40 6.74
C ASP A 75 -12.56 -7.31 5.84
N VAL A 76 -11.85 -8.41 5.64
CA VAL A 76 -10.67 -8.48 4.77
C VAL A 76 -10.98 -9.36 3.57
N LEU A 77 -10.85 -8.80 2.38
CA LEU A 77 -10.99 -9.52 1.13
C LEU A 77 -9.66 -9.50 0.37
N VAL A 78 -9.08 -10.67 0.16
CA VAL A 78 -7.87 -10.86 -0.63
C VAL A 78 -8.25 -11.36 -2.02
N ILE A 79 -7.82 -10.64 -3.04
CA ILE A 79 -7.98 -11.05 -4.44
C ILE A 79 -6.65 -11.66 -4.88
N SER A 80 -6.64 -13.00 -4.93
CA SER A 80 -5.48 -13.78 -5.36
C SER A 80 -5.46 -13.91 -6.87
N ASP A 81 -4.44 -13.34 -7.50
CA ASP A 81 -4.26 -13.40 -8.94
C ASP A 81 -2.90 -14.01 -9.29
N GLN A 82 -2.93 -15.15 -9.96
CA GLN A 82 -1.75 -15.95 -10.35
C GLN A 82 -0.81 -16.28 -9.17
N MET A 83 -1.39 -16.54 -8.00
CA MET A 83 -0.68 -16.98 -6.80
C MET A 83 -0.49 -18.50 -6.79
N GLN A 84 0.50 -18.98 -6.05
CA GLN A 84 0.74 -20.40 -5.88
C GLN A 84 -0.38 -21.06 -5.04
N PRO A 85 -0.72 -22.35 -5.32
CA PRO A 85 -1.73 -23.07 -4.55
C PRO A 85 -1.44 -23.11 -3.04
N ASP A 86 -0.19 -23.27 -2.66
CA ASP A 86 0.25 -23.32 -1.26
C ASP A 86 0.00 -21.98 -0.56
N THR A 87 0.23 -20.87 -1.26
CA THR A 87 -0.05 -19.53 -0.76
C THR A 87 -1.54 -19.31 -0.56
N ASN A 88 -2.36 -19.75 -1.52
CA ASN A 88 -3.82 -19.69 -1.41
C ASN A 88 -4.32 -20.53 -0.22
N ALA A 89 -3.77 -21.72 -0.01
CA ALA A 89 -4.12 -22.57 1.13
C ALA A 89 -3.75 -21.89 2.47
N ALA A 90 -2.57 -21.26 2.54
CA ALA A 90 -2.15 -20.52 3.72
C ALA A 90 -3.04 -19.29 4.01
N LEU A 91 -3.53 -18.61 2.98
CA LEU A 91 -4.47 -17.50 3.10
C LEU A 91 -5.86 -17.97 3.56
N GLN A 92 -6.34 -19.11 3.05
CA GLN A 92 -7.62 -19.69 3.47
C GLN A 92 -7.65 -20.12 4.94
N ALA A 93 -6.51 -20.37 5.54
CA ALA A 93 -6.39 -20.67 6.98
C ALA A 93 -6.55 -19.42 7.87
N LEU A 94 -6.56 -18.22 7.30
CA LEU A 94 -6.75 -16.96 8.02
C LEU A 94 -8.23 -16.54 8.04
N PRO A 95 -8.67 -15.75 9.01
CA PRO A 95 -10.06 -15.25 9.09
C PRO A 95 -10.29 -14.12 8.07
N ILE A 96 -10.27 -14.46 6.80
CA ILE A 96 -10.42 -13.54 5.66
C ILE A 96 -11.30 -14.16 4.58
N CYS A 97 -11.81 -13.34 3.67
CA CYS A 97 -12.40 -13.81 2.41
C CYS A 97 -11.30 -13.88 1.34
N LEU A 98 -11.15 -15.03 0.69
CA LEU A 98 -10.24 -15.20 -0.43
C LEU A 98 -11.03 -15.34 -1.73
N GLN A 99 -10.77 -14.45 -2.68
CA GLN A 99 -11.30 -14.51 -4.03
C GLN A 99 -10.17 -14.81 -5.01
N VAL A 100 -10.24 -15.94 -5.70
CA VAL A 100 -9.24 -16.28 -6.73
C VAL A 100 -9.67 -15.68 -8.06
N ALA A 101 -8.80 -14.87 -8.66
CA ALA A 101 -9.02 -14.28 -9.98
C ALA A 101 -8.39 -15.15 -11.07
N GLY A 102 -9.16 -15.46 -12.13
CA GLY A 102 -8.71 -16.29 -13.26
C GLY A 102 -8.48 -15.47 -14.54
N TYR A 103 -7.83 -14.31 -14.45
CA TYR A 103 -7.61 -13.47 -15.62
C TYR A 103 -6.35 -13.86 -16.38
N THR A 104 -6.46 -13.94 -17.71
CA THR A 104 -5.30 -14.08 -18.62
C THR A 104 -4.48 -12.79 -18.70
N ASN A 105 -5.14 -11.65 -18.67
CA ASN A 105 -4.51 -10.31 -18.57
C ASN A 105 -4.96 -9.65 -17.26
N SER A 106 -4.11 -9.75 -16.26
CA SER A 106 -4.35 -9.19 -14.94
C SER A 106 -4.15 -7.67 -14.91
N SER A 107 -4.99 -6.99 -14.13
CA SER A 107 -4.76 -5.60 -13.72
C SER A 107 -5.37 -5.36 -12.34
N LYS A 108 -4.79 -4.44 -11.57
CA LYS A 108 -5.35 -4.03 -10.27
C LYS A 108 -6.78 -3.53 -10.39
N ALA A 109 -7.12 -2.85 -11.49
CA ALA A 109 -8.48 -2.39 -11.76
C ALA A 109 -9.48 -3.54 -11.89
N LYS A 110 -9.12 -4.61 -12.64
CA LYS A 110 -9.96 -5.80 -12.78
C LYS A 110 -10.16 -6.53 -11.45
N ALA A 111 -9.10 -6.66 -10.66
CA ALA A 111 -9.17 -7.27 -9.33
C ALA A 111 -10.11 -6.48 -8.40
N LEU A 112 -10.02 -5.15 -8.39
CA LEU A 112 -10.93 -4.29 -7.62
C LEU A 112 -12.37 -4.38 -8.13
N THR A 113 -12.59 -4.42 -9.44
CA THR A 113 -13.93 -4.59 -10.01
C THR A 113 -14.53 -5.94 -9.61
N LEU A 114 -13.73 -7.01 -9.59
CA LEU A 114 -14.17 -8.32 -9.09
C LEU A 114 -14.61 -8.24 -7.63
N ALA A 115 -13.82 -7.59 -6.79
CA ALA A 115 -14.12 -7.42 -5.37
C ALA A 115 -15.39 -6.61 -5.10
N MET A 116 -15.72 -5.66 -5.97
CA MET A 116 -16.93 -4.82 -5.83
C MET A 116 -18.22 -5.53 -6.30
N ASN A 117 -18.11 -6.66 -6.98
CA ASN A 117 -19.23 -7.45 -7.48
C ASN A 117 -19.57 -8.67 -6.60
N VAL A 118 -18.82 -8.83 -5.50
CA VAL A 118 -19.06 -9.84 -4.46
C VAL A 118 -19.84 -9.22 -3.30
#